data_ce6061b87439eb7c711a2d25d662fd77
#
_entry.id   ce6061b87439eb7c711a2d25d662fd77
#
_cell.length_a   1.000
_cell.length_b   1.000
_cell.length_c   1.000
_cell.angle_alpha   90.00
_cell.angle_beta   90.00
_cell.angle_gamma   90.00
#
_symmetry.space_group_name_H-M   'P 1'
#
loop_
_entity.id
_entity.type
_entity.pdbx_description
1 polymer ?
#
loop_
_entity_poly.entity_id
_entity_poly.type
_entity_poly.pdbx_seq_one_letter_code
_entity_poly.pdbx_strand_id
1 'polypeptide(L)'
;MTALNSSRPLVIQQAEDGYRYSIEPFLLADFVHLSPGCQVLDVGTGCGVIPLLLATRGEANKIIAIEIQQKLYDLAVSNISGNGAEKRVRLIYDDFANWHPDATSELFDVVISNPPYRKIKTGRINPNHEKAVARHELSMSLESLTAGADDCLKEGGTFTLAYPPLRLAEVLERLCRHKLFPARLRFIHGSRDAEARIFLVEAIKGRRADCVIEPPLYVYNEDGSYSREMEKIYASFNY
;
A
#
# COMPACT_ATOMS: atom_id res chain seq x y z
N MET A 1 10.43 19.38 -11.29
CA MET A 1 10.44 19.00 -9.84
C MET A 1 11.51 17.94 -9.65
N THR A 2 12.48 18.17 -8.77
CA THR A 2 13.59 17.23 -8.54
C THR A 2 13.11 16.07 -7.66
N ALA A 3 13.35 14.84 -8.08
CA ALA A 3 13.21 13.64 -7.22
C ALA A 3 13.92 13.86 -5.88
N LEU A 4 13.51 13.16 -4.84
CA LEU A 4 14.31 13.11 -3.61
C LEU A 4 15.75 12.76 -4.01
N ASN A 5 16.71 13.42 -3.37
CA ASN A 5 18.13 13.34 -3.74
C ASN A 5 18.55 11.88 -3.91
N SER A 6 18.64 11.41 -5.15
CA SER A 6 18.84 10.00 -5.53
C SER A 6 20.21 9.41 -5.12
N SER A 7 21.01 10.18 -4.38
CA SER A 7 22.35 9.80 -3.95
C SER A 7 22.45 9.18 -2.55
N ARG A 8 21.36 9.18 -1.77
CA ARG A 8 21.35 8.55 -0.44
C ARG A 8 20.38 7.38 -0.41
N PRO A 9 20.78 6.20 0.11
CA PRO A 9 19.85 5.11 0.35
C PRO A 9 18.76 5.55 1.34
N LEU A 10 17.54 5.03 1.16
CA LEU A 10 16.45 5.26 2.08
C LEU A 10 16.78 4.65 3.45
N VAL A 11 16.59 5.43 4.50
CA VAL A 11 16.72 4.96 5.88
C VAL A 11 15.33 4.89 6.49
N ILE A 12 14.84 3.70 6.76
CA ILE A 12 13.50 3.47 7.29
C ILE A 12 13.61 2.83 8.67
N GLN A 13 13.21 3.57 9.69
CA GLN A 13 13.10 3.08 11.05
C GLN A 13 11.81 2.27 11.22
N GLN A 14 11.92 1.17 11.96
CA GLN A 14 10.80 0.29 12.31
C GLN A 14 10.71 0.19 13.83
N ALA A 15 9.51 -0.13 14.33
CA ALA A 15 9.35 -0.42 15.75
C ALA A 15 10.21 -1.63 16.15
N GLU A 16 10.89 -1.52 17.31
CA GLU A 16 11.64 -2.65 17.87
C GLU A 16 10.70 -3.78 18.26
N ASP A 17 9.55 -3.41 18.85
CA ASP A 17 8.48 -4.32 19.24
C ASP A 17 7.22 -4.02 18.45
N GLY A 18 6.69 -5.01 17.68
CA GLY A 18 5.41 -4.89 17.00
C GLY A 18 5.44 -5.21 15.51
N TYR A 19 4.64 -4.49 14.73
CA TYR A 19 4.55 -4.69 13.29
C TYR A 19 5.84 -4.24 12.60
N ARG A 20 6.44 -5.16 11.85
CA ARG A 20 7.53 -4.86 10.92
C ARG A 20 6.99 -4.99 9.51
N TYR A 21 7.26 -4.00 8.65
CA TYR A 21 6.92 -4.13 7.24
C TYR A 21 7.76 -5.26 6.62
N SER A 22 7.18 -5.92 5.64
CA SER A 22 7.85 -6.94 4.84
C SER A 22 8.10 -6.42 3.42
N ILE A 23 8.06 -7.28 2.44
CA ILE A 23 8.29 -6.92 1.04
C ILE A 23 7.09 -6.24 0.37
N GLU A 24 5.88 -6.35 0.95
CA GLU A 24 4.63 -5.87 0.34
C GLU A 24 4.65 -4.38 -0.04
N PRO A 25 5.17 -3.45 0.81
CA PRO A 25 5.25 -2.04 0.44
C PRO A 25 6.06 -1.79 -0.84
N PHE A 26 7.17 -2.52 -1.04
CA PHE A 26 8.01 -2.40 -2.24
C PHE A 26 7.28 -2.93 -3.47
N LEU A 27 6.65 -4.10 -3.35
CA LEU A 27 5.86 -4.70 -4.42
C LEU A 27 4.70 -3.80 -4.83
N LEU A 28 4.00 -3.20 -3.85
CA LEU A 28 2.87 -2.33 -4.11
C LEU A 28 3.30 -1.00 -4.72
N ALA A 29 4.41 -0.41 -4.22
CA ALA A 29 4.98 0.82 -4.76
C ALA A 29 5.56 0.64 -6.19
N ASP A 30 6.03 -0.57 -6.55
CA ASP A 30 6.45 -0.91 -7.91
C ASP A 30 5.24 -1.15 -8.83
N PHE A 31 4.23 -1.86 -8.32
CA PHE A 31 3.04 -2.23 -9.09
C PHE A 31 2.14 -1.03 -9.43
N VAL A 32 2.03 -0.03 -8.54
CA VAL A 32 1.14 1.13 -8.74
C VAL A 32 1.54 1.94 -9.96
N HIS A 33 0.54 2.31 -10.78
CA HIS A 33 0.76 3.21 -11.92
C HIS A 33 0.64 4.67 -11.48
N LEU A 34 1.69 5.47 -11.69
CA LEU A 34 1.70 6.90 -11.39
C LEU A 34 1.86 7.70 -12.67
N SER A 35 0.98 8.66 -12.88
CA SER A 35 1.15 9.69 -13.91
C SER A 35 1.92 10.89 -13.35
N PRO A 36 2.72 11.59 -14.16
CA PRO A 36 3.41 12.80 -13.71
C PRO A 36 2.44 13.84 -13.14
N GLY A 37 2.71 14.30 -11.92
CA GLY A 37 1.88 15.30 -11.25
C GLY A 37 0.67 14.77 -10.50
N CYS A 38 0.46 13.44 -10.44
CA CYS A 38 -0.68 12.83 -9.75
C CYS A 38 -0.69 13.12 -8.24
N GLN A 39 -1.88 13.12 -7.68
CA GLN A 39 -2.13 13.18 -6.23
C GLN A 39 -2.42 11.77 -5.71
N VAL A 40 -1.70 11.36 -4.67
CA VAL A 40 -1.77 10.01 -4.12
C VAL A 40 -2.24 10.05 -2.67
N LEU A 41 -3.13 9.13 -2.31
CA LEU A 41 -3.54 8.87 -0.93
C LEU A 41 -3.06 7.47 -0.52
N ASP A 42 -2.23 7.37 0.52
CA ASP A 42 -1.84 6.11 1.15
C ASP A 42 -2.64 5.90 2.43
N VAL A 43 -3.45 4.84 2.46
CA VAL A 43 -4.37 4.55 3.57
C VAL A 43 -3.79 3.46 4.46
N GLY A 44 -3.62 3.79 5.75
CA GLY A 44 -2.97 2.91 6.72
C GLY A 44 -1.46 2.82 6.47
N THR A 45 -0.82 3.98 6.39
CA THR A 45 0.59 4.10 5.95
C THR A 45 1.60 3.39 6.85
N GLY A 46 1.21 3.03 8.06
CA GLY A 46 2.12 2.44 9.03
C GLY A 46 3.28 3.40 9.37
N CYS A 47 4.51 2.93 9.25
CA CYS A 47 5.68 3.78 9.48
C CYS A 47 6.11 4.59 8.23
N GLY A 48 5.24 4.75 7.24
CA GLY A 48 5.47 5.66 6.11
C GLY A 48 6.33 5.09 4.97
N VAL A 49 6.39 3.75 4.81
CA VAL A 49 7.25 3.10 3.79
C VAL A 49 6.76 3.43 2.38
N ILE A 50 5.48 3.18 2.09
CA ILE A 50 4.91 3.40 0.75
C ILE A 50 5.08 4.85 0.29
N PRO A 51 4.69 5.89 1.06
CA PRO A 51 4.85 7.26 0.63
C PRO A 51 6.31 7.66 0.42
N LEU A 52 7.26 7.10 1.17
CA LEU A 52 8.69 7.31 0.93
C LEU A 52 9.13 6.73 -0.42
N LEU A 53 8.77 5.46 -0.69
CA LEU A 53 9.08 4.80 -1.96
C LEU A 53 8.49 5.58 -3.15
N LEU A 54 7.23 6.02 -3.05
CA LEU A 54 6.59 6.81 -4.11
C LEU A 54 7.23 8.20 -4.27
N ALA A 55 7.67 8.81 -3.18
CA ALA A 55 8.37 10.10 -3.24
C ALA A 55 9.72 10.00 -3.96
N THR A 56 10.42 8.84 -3.89
CA THR A 56 11.68 8.64 -4.64
C THR A 56 11.46 8.51 -6.14
N ARG A 57 10.33 7.96 -6.58
CA ARG A 57 9.97 7.84 -8.00
C ARG A 57 9.78 9.22 -8.66
N GLY A 58 9.28 10.19 -7.92
CA GLY A 58 9.17 11.58 -8.35
C GLY A 58 7.96 11.91 -9.23
N GLU A 59 7.15 10.92 -9.65
CA GLU A 59 5.95 11.17 -10.47
C GLU A 59 4.84 11.86 -9.68
N ALA A 60 4.63 11.45 -8.42
CA ALA A 60 3.60 12.04 -7.57
C ALA A 60 3.93 13.49 -7.20
N ASN A 61 2.97 14.40 -7.40
CA ASN A 61 3.10 15.79 -7.01
C ASN A 61 2.91 15.97 -5.49
N LYS A 62 1.93 15.28 -4.94
CA LYS A 62 1.54 15.33 -3.52
C LYS A 62 1.10 13.96 -3.07
N ILE A 63 1.63 13.51 -1.95
CA ILE A 63 1.24 12.26 -1.30
C ILE A 63 0.64 12.62 0.06
N ILE A 64 -0.60 12.23 0.30
CA ILE A 64 -1.21 12.25 1.62
C ILE A 64 -1.17 10.83 2.17
N ALA A 65 -0.78 10.68 3.43
CA ALA A 65 -0.69 9.38 4.08
C ALA A 65 -1.39 9.43 5.44
N ILE A 66 -2.33 8.50 5.67
CA ILE A 66 -3.18 8.47 6.87
C ILE A 66 -2.80 7.27 7.72
N GLU A 67 -2.66 7.50 9.03
CA GLU A 67 -2.40 6.46 10.03
C GLU A 67 -3.20 6.74 11.31
N ILE A 68 -3.89 5.70 11.82
CA ILE A 68 -4.70 5.79 13.03
C ILE A 68 -3.91 5.50 14.31
N GLN A 69 -2.81 4.75 14.21
CA GLN A 69 -1.98 4.41 15.37
C GLN A 69 -0.94 5.48 15.64
N GLN A 70 -1.02 6.15 16.78
CA GLN A 70 -0.08 7.19 17.19
C GLN A 70 1.39 6.75 17.07
N LYS A 71 1.73 5.56 17.56
CA LYS A 71 3.12 5.06 17.52
C LYS A 71 3.66 4.89 16.10
N LEU A 72 2.83 4.41 15.16
CA LEU A 72 3.23 4.25 13.75
C LEU A 72 3.26 5.61 13.04
N TYR A 73 2.33 6.49 13.36
CA TYR A 73 2.33 7.86 12.88
C TYR A 73 3.61 8.61 13.29
N ASP A 74 4.03 8.52 14.56
CA ASP A 74 5.27 9.15 15.05
C ASP A 74 6.51 8.61 14.33
N LEU A 75 6.55 7.29 14.06
CA LEU A 75 7.59 6.67 13.23
C LEU A 75 7.55 7.18 11.79
N ALA A 76 6.35 7.32 11.20
CA ALA A 76 6.20 7.85 9.86
C ALA A 76 6.70 9.30 9.78
N VAL A 77 6.38 10.15 10.78
CA VAL A 77 6.92 11.51 10.87
C VAL A 77 8.45 11.50 10.88
N SER A 78 9.05 10.65 11.71
CA SER A 78 10.52 10.53 11.80
C SER A 78 11.13 10.03 10.50
N ASN A 79 10.51 9.04 9.83
CA ASN A 79 10.98 8.49 8.57
C ASN A 79 10.87 9.49 7.41
N ILE A 80 9.74 10.21 7.30
CA ILE A 80 9.52 11.23 6.26
C ILE A 80 10.53 12.37 6.43
N SER A 81 10.70 12.87 7.64
CA SER A 81 11.64 13.94 7.98
C SER A 81 13.09 13.50 7.77
N GLY A 82 13.46 12.32 8.27
CA GLY A 82 14.82 11.78 8.14
C GLY A 82 15.27 11.57 6.70
N ASN A 83 14.32 11.38 5.77
CA ASN A 83 14.59 11.25 4.33
C ASN A 83 14.33 12.55 3.52
N GLY A 84 13.96 13.66 4.18
CA GLY A 84 13.72 14.95 3.52
C GLY A 84 12.50 14.97 2.58
N ALA A 85 11.47 14.15 2.90
CA ALA A 85 10.29 13.98 2.04
C ALA A 85 9.09 14.90 2.40
N GLU A 86 9.23 15.79 3.41
CA GLU A 86 8.12 16.59 3.98
C GLU A 86 7.46 17.53 2.96
N LYS A 87 8.18 17.92 1.93
CA LYS A 87 7.63 18.77 0.88
C LYS A 87 6.68 18.02 -0.07
N ARG A 88 6.77 16.68 -0.09
CA ARG A 88 5.98 15.80 -0.97
C ARG A 88 4.94 15.00 -0.20
N VAL A 89 5.26 14.61 1.04
CA VAL A 89 4.45 13.73 1.86
C VAL A 89 3.86 14.53 3.02
N ARG A 90 2.53 14.58 3.10
CA ARG A 90 1.78 15.10 4.23
C ARG A 90 1.19 13.92 5.00
N LEU A 91 1.55 13.80 6.28
CA LEU A 91 0.98 12.81 7.18
C LEU A 91 -0.26 13.36 7.88
N ILE A 92 -1.25 12.50 8.07
CA ILE A 92 -2.48 12.80 8.80
C ILE A 92 -2.66 11.69 9.86
N TYR A 93 -2.79 12.11 11.13
CA TYR A 93 -3.17 11.23 12.22
C TYR A 93 -4.68 11.23 12.34
N ASP A 94 -5.33 10.21 11.77
CA ASP A 94 -6.78 10.09 11.78
C ASP A 94 -7.24 8.66 11.45
N ASP A 95 -8.53 8.37 11.70
CA ASP A 95 -9.20 7.16 11.26
C ASP A 95 -9.79 7.37 9.86
N PHE A 96 -9.24 6.67 8.87
CA PHE A 96 -9.71 6.76 7.49
C PHE A 96 -11.21 6.44 7.33
N ALA A 97 -11.78 5.59 8.18
CA ALA A 97 -13.21 5.27 8.12
C ALA A 97 -14.10 6.51 8.39
N ASN A 98 -13.57 7.50 9.09
CA ASN A 98 -14.25 8.76 9.46
C ASN A 98 -13.65 9.98 8.77
N TRP A 99 -12.50 9.80 8.09
CA TRP A 99 -11.82 10.88 7.40
C TRP A 99 -12.40 11.14 6.02
N HIS A 100 -12.63 12.39 5.72
CA HIS A 100 -13.04 12.85 4.39
C HIS A 100 -12.11 13.98 3.94
N PRO A 101 -11.77 14.04 2.64
CA PRO A 101 -11.10 15.22 2.12
C PRO A 101 -11.95 16.46 2.41
N ASP A 102 -11.33 17.57 2.77
CA ASP A 102 -12.06 18.84 2.91
C ASP A 102 -12.83 19.13 1.61
N ALA A 103 -14.01 19.73 1.72
CA ALA A 103 -14.87 20.04 0.57
C ALA A 103 -14.18 20.90 -0.52
N THR A 104 -13.09 21.58 -0.17
CA THR A 104 -12.23 22.35 -1.06
C THR A 104 -11.02 21.59 -1.57
N SER A 105 -10.79 20.36 -1.08
CA SER A 105 -9.66 19.53 -1.49
C SER A 105 -9.97 18.83 -2.81
N GLU A 106 -8.97 18.77 -3.69
CA GLU A 106 -9.06 17.97 -4.91
C GLU A 106 -9.05 16.47 -4.52
N LEU A 107 -9.87 15.69 -5.22
CA LEU A 107 -9.86 14.23 -5.15
C LEU A 107 -8.52 13.67 -5.67
N PHE A 108 -8.25 12.42 -5.33
CA PHE A 108 -6.99 11.76 -5.67
C PHE A 108 -7.04 11.05 -7.02
N ASP A 109 -5.91 11.02 -7.69
CA ASP A 109 -5.72 10.22 -8.91
C ASP A 109 -5.48 8.76 -8.55
N VAL A 110 -4.82 8.52 -7.40
CA VAL A 110 -4.48 7.19 -6.92
C VAL A 110 -4.77 7.10 -5.42
N VAL A 111 -5.44 6.02 -5.02
CA VAL A 111 -5.51 5.56 -3.62
C VAL A 111 -4.76 4.24 -3.55
N ILE A 112 -3.90 4.08 -2.53
CA ILE A 112 -3.10 2.87 -2.31
C ILE A 112 -3.26 2.41 -0.87
N SER A 113 -3.28 1.10 -0.63
CA SER A 113 -3.31 0.56 0.72
C SER A 113 -2.64 -0.80 0.82
N ASN A 114 -1.90 -1.02 1.89
CA ASN A 114 -1.41 -2.31 2.34
C ASN A 114 -1.97 -2.61 3.74
N PRO A 115 -3.27 -2.89 3.86
CA PRO A 115 -3.90 -3.01 5.17
C PRO A 115 -3.48 -4.29 5.89
N PRO A 116 -3.52 -4.33 7.23
CA PRO A 116 -3.34 -5.55 7.98
C PRO A 116 -4.52 -6.51 7.71
N TYR A 117 -4.25 -7.67 7.10
CA TYR A 117 -5.27 -8.62 6.60
C TYR A 117 -5.32 -9.96 7.34
N ARG A 118 -4.67 -10.10 8.51
CA ARG A 118 -4.70 -11.36 9.25
C ARG A 118 -5.99 -11.50 10.05
N LYS A 119 -6.84 -12.45 9.64
CA LYS A 119 -7.95 -12.92 10.49
C LYS A 119 -7.37 -13.61 11.74
N ILE A 120 -7.99 -13.34 12.90
CA ILE A 120 -7.60 -13.75 14.27
C ILE A 120 -7.52 -15.29 14.50
N LYS A 121 -7.58 -16.16 13.50
CA LYS A 121 -7.87 -17.60 13.72
C LYS A 121 -6.84 -18.60 13.19
N THR A 122 -5.58 -18.30 12.99
CA THR A 122 -4.62 -19.35 12.60
C THR A 122 -3.24 -19.20 13.25
N GLY A 123 -2.97 -20.04 14.26
CA GLY A 123 -1.63 -20.31 14.78
C GLY A 123 -1.33 -19.79 16.18
N ARG A 124 -0.28 -20.31 16.82
CA ARG A 124 0.22 -19.88 18.14
C ARG A 124 0.58 -18.40 18.08
N ILE A 125 -0.21 -17.54 18.71
CA ILE A 125 -0.11 -16.08 18.58
C ILE A 125 0.13 -15.46 19.95
N ASN A 126 1.00 -14.46 19.98
CA ASN A 126 1.21 -13.61 21.14
C ASN A 126 -0.08 -12.79 21.40
N PRO A 127 -0.73 -12.90 22.57
CA PRO A 127 -2.00 -12.24 22.87
C PRO A 127 -2.01 -10.72 22.69
N ASN A 128 -0.85 -10.06 22.81
CA ASN A 128 -0.72 -8.62 22.62
C ASN A 128 -0.73 -8.23 21.14
N HIS A 129 -0.22 -9.11 20.27
CA HIS A 129 -0.23 -8.90 18.82
C HIS A 129 -1.62 -9.15 18.24
N GLU A 130 -2.36 -10.16 18.73
CA GLU A 130 -3.75 -10.42 18.33
C GLU A 130 -4.67 -9.23 18.64
N LYS A 131 -4.53 -8.65 19.84
CA LYS A 131 -5.33 -7.48 20.22
C LYS A 131 -5.05 -6.25 19.36
N ALA A 132 -3.82 -6.07 18.92
CA ALA A 132 -3.46 -4.96 18.02
C ALA A 132 -4.04 -5.18 16.62
N VAL A 133 -3.88 -6.37 16.03
CA VAL A 133 -4.42 -6.73 14.71
C VAL A 133 -5.95 -6.72 14.73
N ALA A 134 -6.58 -7.23 15.79
CA ALA A 134 -8.04 -7.23 15.95
C ALA A 134 -8.60 -5.79 16.02
N ARG A 135 -7.93 -4.88 16.70
CA ARG A 135 -8.34 -3.46 16.74
C ARG A 135 -8.22 -2.81 15.36
N HIS A 136 -7.26 -3.22 14.53
CA HIS A 136 -7.11 -2.72 13.17
C HIS A 136 -8.19 -3.23 12.21
N GLU A 137 -8.51 -4.53 12.25
CA GLU A 137 -9.63 -5.08 11.47
C GLU A 137 -10.99 -4.52 11.92
N LEU A 138 -11.11 -4.08 13.19
CA LEU A 138 -12.31 -3.42 13.71
C LEU A 138 -12.36 -1.95 13.29
N SER A 139 -11.22 -1.28 13.09
CA SER A 139 -11.17 0.14 12.68
C SER A 139 -11.23 0.32 11.17
N MET A 140 -10.69 -0.59 10.36
CA MET A 140 -10.71 -0.49 8.90
C MET A 140 -11.07 -1.83 8.26
N SER A 141 -12.36 -2.04 8.04
CA SER A 141 -12.86 -3.21 7.29
C SER A 141 -12.56 -3.04 5.79
N LEU A 142 -12.54 -4.15 5.04
CA LEU A 142 -12.42 -4.09 3.58
C LEU A 142 -13.57 -3.28 2.97
N GLU A 143 -14.77 -3.34 3.56
CA GLU A 143 -15.93 -2.53 3.14
C GLU A 143 -15.68 -1.04 3.31
N SER A 144 -15.26 -0.59 4.51
CA SER A 144 -14.96 0.82 4.76
C SER A 144 -13.79 1.33 3.92
N LEU A 145 -12.77 0.48 3.69
CA LEU A 145 -11.63 0.82 2.84
C LEU A 145 -12.04 1.02 1.38
N THR A 146 -12.85 0.11 0.82
CA THR A 146 -13.28 0.22 -0.59
C THR A 146 -14.29 1.36 -0.79
N ALA A 147 -15.20 1.58 0.16
CA ALA A 147 -16.13 2.71 0.13
C ALA A 147 -15.38 4.06 0.20
N GLY A 148 -14.48 4.21 1.20
CA GLY A 148 -13.71 5.43 1.34
C GLY A 148 -12.75 5.68 0.16
N ALA A 149 -12.19 4.62 -0.44
CA ALA A 149 -11.39 4.76 -1.66
C ALA A 149 -12.22 5.29 -2.84
N ASP A 150 -13.44 4.79 -3.02
CA ASP A 150 -14.37 5.34 -4.03
C ASP A 150 -14.65 6.81 -3.76
N ASP A 151 -14.99 7.19 -2.54
CA ASP A 151 -15.30 8.59 -2.18
C ASP A 151 -14.12 9.54 -2.41
N CYS A 152 -12.88 9.07 -2.21
CA CYS A 152 -11.68 9.89 -2.35
C CYS A 152 -11.12 9.97 -3.78
N LEU A 153 -11.47 9.04 -4.68
CA LEU A 153 -10.94 8.98 -6.03
C LEU A 153 -11.69 9.90 -7.01
N LYS A 154 -10.94 10.48 -7.94
CA LYS A 154 -11.50 11.07 -9.17
C LYS A 154 -12.12 9.97 -10.05
N GLU A 155 -13.06 10.34 -10.91
CA GLU A 155 -13.52 9.43 -11.97
C GLU A 155 -12.33 9.03 -12.87
N GLY A 156 -12.18 7.72 -13.10
CA GLY A 156 -11.03 7.15 -13.80
C GLY A 156 -9.75 7.05 -12.95
N GLY A 157 -9.78 7.50 -11.71
CA GLY A 157 -8.69 7.28 -10.75
C GLY A 157 -8.56 5.81 -10.34
N THR A 158 -7.43 5.42 -9.76
CA THR A 158 -7.11 4.02 -9.47
C THR A 158 -7.00 3.74 -7.98
N PHE A 159 -7.51 2.58 -7.57
CA PHE A 159 -7.28 2.00 -6.24
C PHE A 159 -6.36 0.80 -6.34
N THR A 160 -5.23 0.83 -5.64
CA THR A 160 -4.23 -0.23 -5.65
C THR A 160 -4.12 -0.86 -4.26
N LEU A 161 -4.23 -2.19 -4.19
CA LEU A 161 -4.35 -2.94 -2.95
C LEU A 161 -3.50 -4.21 -2.99
N ALA A 162 -2.81 -4.52 -1.88
CA ALA A 162 -2.20 -5.82 -1.63
C ALA A 162 -3.08 -6.61 -0.66
N TYR A 163 -3.34 -7.91 -0.98
CA TYR A 163 -4.20 -8.75 -0.14
C TYR A 163 -3.86 -10.25 -0.26
N PRO A 164 -4.19 -11.09 0.76
CA PRO A 164 -3.96 -12.53 0.67
C PRO A 164 -4.94 -13.22 -0.31
N PRO A 165 -4.48 -14.19 -1.12
CA PRO A 165 -5.28 -14.89 -2.14
C PRO A 165 -6.54 -15.56 -1.60
N LEU A 166 -6.55 -16.01 -0.34
CA LEU A 166 -7.73 -16.59 0.32
C LEU A 166 -8.94 -15.64 0.35
N ARG A 167 -8.72 -14.34 0.19
CA ARG A 167 -9.78 -13.33 0.18
C ARG A 167 -10.00 -12.71 -1.19
N LEU A 168 -9.44 -13.28 -2.25
CA LEU A 168 -9.53 -12.75 -3.61
C LEU A 168 -10.99 -12.50 -4.04
N ALA A 169 -11.86 -13.50 -3.89
CA ALA A 169 -13.27 -13.39 -4.30
C ALA A 169 -14.00 -12.27 -3.53
N GLU A 170 -13.73 -12.15 -2.23
CA GLU A 170 -14.30 -11.10 -1.40
C GLU A 170 -13.80 -9.70 -1.83
N VAL A 171 -12.49 -9.56 -2.09
CA VAL A 171 -11.92 -8.28 -2.55
C VAL A 171 -12.52 -7.85 -3.88
N LEU A 172 -12.59 -8.76 -4.87
CA LEU A 172 -13.15 -8.43 -6.18
C LEU A 172 -14.63 -8.05 -6.10
N GLU A 173 -15.41 -8.75 -5.26
CA GLU A 173 -16.81 -8.44 -5.02
C GLU A 173 -16.98 -7.04 -4.41
N ARG A 174 -16.19 -6.71 -3.35
CA ARG A 174 -16.24 -5.41 -2.71
C ARG A 174 -15.83 -4.26 -3.64
N LEU A 175 -14.75 -4.45 -4.38
CA LEU A 175 -14.32 -3.47 -5.39
C LEU A 175 -15.45 -3.18 -6.40
N CYS A 176 -16.04 -4.21 -7.00
CA CYS A 176 -17.12 -4.04 -8.00
C CYS A 176 -18.36 -3.38 -7.39
N ARG A 177 -18.69 -3.67 -6.14
CA ARG A 177 -19.82 -3.07 -5.41
C ARG A 177 -19.67 -1.55 -5.29
N HIS A 178 -18.46 -1.06 -5.07
CA HIS A 178 -18.11 0.35 -4.98
C HIS A 178 -17.64 0.94 -6.32
N LYS A 179 -18.02 0.34 -7.47
CA LYS A 179 -17.69 0.82 -8.81
C LYS A 179 -16.18 0.97 -9.08
N LEU A 180 -15.37 0.28 -8.30
CA LEU A 180 -13.95 0.11 -8.51
C LEU A 180 -13.77 -1.17 -9.33
N PHE A 181 -13.54 -1.04 -10.64
CA PHE A 181 -13.49 -2.19 -11.53
C PHE A 181 -12.04 -2.69 -11.68
N PRO A 182 -11.74 -3.95 -11.29
CA PRO A 182 -10.40 -4.52 -11.43
C PRO A 182 -9.90 -4.42 -12.87
N ALA A 183 -8.71 -3.85 -13.06
CA ALA A 183 -8.08 -3.67 -14.36
C ALA A 183 -6.76 -4.45 -14.47
N ARG A 184 -6.03 -4.62 -13.38
CA ARG A 184 -4.81 -5.43 -13.32
C ARG A 184 -4.76 -6.24 -12.04
N LEU A 185 -4.20 -7.44 -12.16
CA LEU A 185 -3.99 -8.35 -11.03
C LEU A 185 -2.65 -9.07 -11.19
N ARG A 186 -1.90 -9.21 -10.12
CA ARG A 186 -0.64 -9.95 -10.09
C ARG A 186 -0.51 -10.79 -8.84
N PHE A 187 -0.15 -12.07 -9.00
CA PHE A 187 0.11 -12.96 -7.88
C PHE A 187 1.59 -12.97 -7.52
N ILE A 188 1.87 -12.98 -6.22
CA ILE A 188 3.20 -12.99 -5.66
C ILE A 188 3.42 -14.31 -4.93
N HIS A 189 4.42 -15.06 -5.37
CA HIS A 189 4.80 -16.35 -4.82
C HIS A 189 6.15 -16.25 -4.10
N GLY A 190 6.34 -17.05 -3.05
CA GLY A 190 7.64 -17.16 -2.40
C GLY A 190 8.68 -17.77 -3.32
N SER A 191 8.34 -18.88 -3.99
CA SER A 191 9.15 -19.59 -4.98
C SER A 191 8.23 -20.17 -6.06
N ARG A 192 8.80 -20.81 -7.11
CA ARG A 192 8.03 -21.39 -8.22
C ARG A 192 7.03 -22.45 -7.78
N ASP A 193 7.40 -23.27 -6.80
CA ASP A 193 6.57 -24.38 -6.31
C ASP A 193 5.69 -24.01 -5.12
N ALA A 194 5.75 -22.75 -4.67
CA ALA A 194 4.95 -22.25 -3.57
C ALA A 194 3.62 -21.69 -4.08
N GLU A 195 2.56 -21.84 -3.26
CA GLU A 195 1.31 -21.11 -3.50
C GLU A 195 1.53 -19.59 -3.42
N ALA A 196 0.67 -18.82 -4.10
CA ALA A 196 0.67 -17.38 -3.99
C ALA A 196 0.39 -16.96 -2.53
N ARG A 197 1.18 -16.03 -2.02
CA ARG A 197 1.02 -15.50 -0.65
C ARG A 197 0.25 -14.18 -0.62
N ILE A 198 0.39 -13.40 -1.68
CA ILE A 198 -0.21 -12.09 -1.84
C ILE A 198 -0.69 -11.99 -3.28
N PHE A 199 -1.74 -11.23 -3.51
CA PHE A 199 -2.03 -10.67 -4.81
C PHE A 199 -2.08 -9.15 -4.72
N LEU A 200 -1.69 -8.50 -5.80
CA LEU A 200 -1.81 -7.08 -6.02
C LEU A 200 -2.97 -6.88 -6.99
N VAL A 201 -3.83 -5.92 -6.72
CA VAL A 201 -4.92 -5.54 -7.61
C VAL A 201 -4.93 -4.03 -7.80
N GLU A 202 -5.11 -3.61 -9.05
CA GLU A 202 -5.42 -2.23 -9.41
C GLU A 202 -6.82 -2.20 -10.01
N ALA A 203 -7.67 -1.35 -9.45
CA ALA A 203 -9.04 -1.15 -9.89
C ALA A 203 -9.27 0.30 -10.31
N ILE A 204 -10.09 0.53 -11.34
CA ILE A 204 -10.38 1.86 -11.89
C ILE A 204 -11.79 2.28 -11.46
N LYS A 205 -11.92 3.50 -10.91
CA LYS A 205 -13.22 4.06 -10.56
C LYS A 205 -14.07 4.37 -11.79
N GLY A 206 -15.34 3.95 -11.75
CA GLY A 206 -16.37 4.31 -12.71
C GLY A 206 -16.25 3.67 -14.09
N ARG A 207 -15.12 3.05 -14.43
CA ARG A 207 -14.88 2.48 -15.77
C ARG A 207 -14.59 0.98 -15.71
N ARG A 208 -15.45 0.18 -16.32
CA ARG A 208 -15.18 -1.25 -16.54
C ARG A 208 -14.02 -1.39 -17.53
N ALA A 209 -13.08 -2.28 -17.21
CA ALA A 209 -11.95 -2.66 -18.04
C ALA A 209 -11.83 -4.18 -18.05
N ASP A 210 -11.19 -4.72 -19.08
CA ASP A 210 -10.76 -6.11 -19.08
C ASP A 210 -9.63 -6.26 -18.05
N CYS A 211 -9.81 -7.17 -17.08
CA CYS A 211 -8.81 -7.39 -16.04
C CYS A 211 -7.63 -8.18 -16.62
N VAL A 212 -6.48 -7.55 -16.70
CA VAL A 212 -5.23 -8.21 -17.11
C VAL A 212 -4.61 -8.92 -15.91
N ILE A 213 -4.37 -10.22 -16.04
CA ILE A 213 -3.59 -10.99 -15.07
C ILE A 213 -2.15 -11.00 -15.55
N GLU A 214 -1.29 -10.29 -14.83
CA GLU A 214 0.13 -10.21 -15.12
C GLU A 214 0.84 -11.54 -14.79
N PRO A 215 2.01 -11.81 -15.41
CA PRO A 215 2.84 -12.94 -15.02
C PRO A 215 3.15 -12.91 -13.50
N PRO A 216 3.14 -14.07 -12.84
CA PRO A 216 3.41 -14.12 -11.40
C PRO A 216 4.82 -13.63 -11.08
N LEU A 217 4.99 -12.98 -9.92
CA LEU A 217 6.30 -12.66 -9.39
C LEU A 217 6.73 -13.73 -8.39
N TYR A 218 7.94 -14.23 -8.55
CA TYR A 218 8.60 -15.13 -7.61
C TYR A 218 9.64 -14.35 -6.81
N VAL A 219 9.49 -14.37 -5.47
CA VAL A 219 10.37 -13.58 -4.59
C VAL A 219 11.77 -14.16 -4.52
N TYR A 220 11.88 -15.49 -4.41
CA TYR A 220 13.13 -16.18 -4.21
C TYR A 220 13.44 -17.16 -5.35
N ASN A 221 14.72 -17.30 -5.65
CA ASN A 221 15.29 -18.37 -6.43
C ASN A 221 15.31 -19.68 -5.64
N GLU A 222 15.68 -20.79 -6.30
CA GLU A 222 15.80 -22.12 -5.67
C GLU A 222 16.86 -22.18 -4.55
N ASP A 223 17.89 -21.35 -4.65
CA ASP A 223 18.97 -21.22 -3.65
C ASP A 223 18.61 -20.32 -2.45
N GLY A 224 17.40 -19.76 -2.43
CA GLY A 224 16.92 -18.87 -1.39
C GLY A 224 17.35 -17.39 -1.54
N SER A 225 18.12 -17.04 -2.57
CA SER A 225 18.42 -15.64 -2.90
C SER A 225 17.21 -14.95 -3.50
N TYR A 226 17.18 -13.62 -3.48
CA TYR A 226 16.14 -12.87 -4.19
C TYR A 226 16.20 -13.12 -5.70
N SER A 227 15.04 -13.19 -6.31
CA SER A 227 14.94 -13.25 -7.77
C SER A 227 15.47 -11.95 -8.40
N ARG A 228 15.92 -12.05 -9.64
CA ARG A 228 16.38 -10.86 -10.40
C ARG A 228 15.32 -9.76 -10.48
N GLU A 229 14.04 -10.11 -10.44
CA GLU A 229 12.96 -9.15 -10.46
C GLU A 229 12.85 -8.42 -9.11
N MET A 230 12.94 -9.15 -7.99
CA MET A 230 12.97 -8.53 -6.65
C MET A 230 14.19 -7.62 -6.46
N GLU A 231 15.38 -8.03 -6.94
CA GLU A 231 16.56 -7.19 -6.89
C GLU A 231 16.37 -5.87 -7.66
N LYS A 232 15.73 -5.92 -8.84
CA LYS A 232 15.41 -4.73 -9.61
C LYS A 232 14.41 -3.82 -8.88
N ILE A 233 13.39 -4.41 -8.24
CA ILE A 233 12.41 -3.64 -7.45
C ILE A 233 13.14 -2.89 -6.31
N TYR A 234 13.97 -3.57 -5.53
CA TYR A 234 14.72 -2.90 -4.46
C TYR A 234 15.66 -1.83 -5.00
N ALA A 235 16.41 -2.13 -6.04
CA ALA A 235 17.34 -1.17 -6.66
C ALA A 235 16.62 0.07 -7.22
N SER A 236 15.37 -0.05 -7.71
CA SER A 236 14.60 1.07 -8.24
C SER A 236 14.26 2.12 -7.17
N PHE A 237 14.28 1.74 -5.89
CA PHE A 237 14.01 2.61 -4.76
C PHE A 237 15.27 3.03 -3.99
N ASN A 238 16.47 2.71 -4.48
CA ASN A 238 17.74 2.94 -3.76
C ASN A 238 17.76 2.28 -2.36
N TYR A 239 17.23 1.07 -2.25
CA TYR A 239 17.11 0.31 -1.01
C TYR A 239 18.00 -0.94 -1.03
#